data_ded38027ccc7c2734d9d9cd93a71d180
#
_entry.id   ded38027ccc7c2734d9d9cd93a71d180
#
_cell.length_a   1.000
_cell.length_b   1.000
_cell.length_c   1.000
_cell.angle_alpha   90.00
_cell.angle_beta   90.00
_cell.angle_gamma   90.00
#
_symmetry.space_group_name_H-M   'P 1'
#
loop_
_entity.id
_entity.type
_entity.pdbx_description
1 polymer ?
#
loop_
_entity_poly.entity_id
_entity_poly.type
_entity_poly.pdbx_seq_one_letter_code
_entity_poly.pdbx_strand_id
1 'polypeptide(L)'
;MAFHGGDIETAAEQTGRTQWLDFSANISPLGVPGSVKQAIVQAAEHLSHYPDPYQRKLRRALAETHRVLPEQIVCGNGGADIIFRTLRCLRPHRALLPVPCFSEYEEALTEAGCRVIRWYLPEPFQITRSVCEALENGCYDCLVLCNPNNPTGSVIEPELLESILETAKQKQMFVLMDECFYDMTEDLEEQNSCIRKIDAFPNLLVVRSLTKRYAIPGLRLGYGICGDVRRIEHIRTTGQPWPVNTLAAEAACAVLNDKAYQMQFREFLQQARPDLQRGLTQLGFQVWDSHANFLFFRAKGMSHLDLDLQEFGILLRHCDTYPGLNADYYRAAVRLPEENAKLLSGLKSCLSAGACGGAQCLKGEV
;
A
#
# COMPACT_ATOMS: atom_id res chain seq x y z
N MET A 1 -9.21 -11.58 12.70
CA MET A 1 -8.22 -10.51 12.43
C MET A 1 -7.85 -10.55 10.97
N ALA A 2 -7.84 -9.43 10.26
CA ALA A 2 -7.34 -9.40 8.89
C ALA A 2 -5.83 -9.70 8.92
N PHE A 3 -5.42 -10.78 8.29
CA PHE A 3 -3.99 -11.12 8.18
C PHE A 3 -3.33 -10.13 7.22
N HIS A 4 -2.41 -9.33 7.72
CA HIS A 4 -1.53 -8.51 6.88
C HIS A 4 -0.32 -9.33 6.41
N GLY A 5 0.31 -8.91 5.31
CA GLY A 5 1.61 -9.44 4.95
C GLY A 5 2.70 -9.00 5.95
N GLY A 6 3.77 -9.78 6.08
CA GLY A 6 4.89 -9.50 6.96
C GLY A 6 4.78 -10.13 8.36
N ASP A 7 3.84 -11.04 8.57
CA ASP A 7 3.69 -11.77 9.84
C ASP A 7 4.63 -12.99 9.87
N ILE A 8 5.93 -12.67 9.99
CA ILE A 8 7.01 -13.66 10.05
C ILE A 8 6.98 -14.44 11.37
N GLU A 9 6.59 -13.77 12.46
CA GLU A 9 6.53 -14.36 13.79
C GLU A 9 5.51 -15.49 13.84
N THR A 10 4.27 -15.27 13.38
CA THR A 10 3.25 -16.33 13.33
C THR A 10 3.69 -17.49 12.45
N ALA A 11 4.29 -17.22 11.29
CA ALA A 11 4.82 -18.28 10.43
C ALA A 11 5.95 -19.06 11.11
N ALA A 12 6.83 -18.40 11.84
CA ALA A 12 7.91 -19.04 12.61
C ALA A 12 7.36 -19.93 13.73
N GLU A 13 6.36 -19.46 14.47
CA GLU A 13 5.70 -20.24 15.55
C GLU A 13 4.99 -21.49 14.99
N GLN A 14 4.30 -21.38 13.86
CA GLN A 14 3.57 -22.50 13.26
C GLN A 14 4.46 -23.58 12.65
N THR A 15 5.61 -23.19 12.10
CA THR A 15 6.47 -24.11 11.32
C THR A 15 7.80 -24.46 12.00
N GLY A 16 8.21 -23.71 13.03
CA GLY A 16 9.53 -23.83 13.63
C GLY A 16 10.67 -23.24 12.77
N ARG A 17 10.37 -22.65 11.61
CA ARG A 17 11.35 -22.06 10.71
C ARG A 17 11.66 -20.61 11.13
N THR A 18 12.93 -20.25 11.21
CA THR A 18 13.38 -18.92 11.64
C THR A 18 13.79 -17.99 10.48
N GLN A 19 13.97 -18.54 9.27
CA GLN A 19 14.37 -17.76 8.09
C GLN A 19 13.31 -17.87 6.99
N TRP A 20 12.86 -16.72 6.53
CA TRP A 20 11.83 -16.60 5.53
C TRP A 20 12.21 -15.65 4.41
N LEU A 21 11.84 -16.00 3.19
CA LEU A 21 11.73 -15.07 2.07
C LEU A 21 10.32 -14.50 2.08
N ASP A 22 10.18 -13.26 2.53
CA ASP A 22 8.87 -12.64 2.68
C ASP A 22 8.46 -11.89 1.39
N PHE A 23 7.60 -12.50 0.60
CA PHE A 23 6.91 -11.90 -0.55
C PHE A 23 5.54 -11.35 -0.18
N SER A 24 5.09 -11.51 1.05
CA SER A 24 3.78 -11.05 1.51
C SER A 24 3.76 -9.55 1.84
N ALA A 25 4.88 -8.99 2.28
CA ALA A 25 5.06 -7.57 2.59
C ALA A 25 5.73 -6.82 1.43
N ASN A 26 5.13 -5.74 0.98
CA ASN A 26 5.58 -4.93 -0.16
C ASN A 26 6.69 -3.94 0.26
N ILE A 27 7.82 -4.44 0.72
CA ILE A 27 8.96 -3.67 1.24
C ILE A 27 10.13 -3.75 0.26
N SER A 28 10.86 -2.64 0.09
CA SER A 28 12.07 -2.60 -0.74
C SER A 28 13.09 -3.66 -0.30
N PRO A 29 13.55 -4.54 -1.19
CA PRO A 29 14.56 -5.54 -0.87
C PRO A 29 15.99 -4.97 -0.81
N LEU A 30 16.18 -3.70 -1.16
CA LEU A 30 17.50 -3.03 -1.09
C LEU A 30 17.93 -2.76 0.36
N GLY A 31 17.02 -3.00 1.33
CA GLY A 31 17.27 -2.77 2.74
C GLY A 31 17.26 -1.30 3.15
N VAL A 32 17.55 -1.06 4.41
CA VAL A 32 17.53 0.27 5.01
C VAL A 32 18.69 1.13 4.47
N PRO A 33 18.45 2.34 3.94
CA PRO A 33 19.50 3.23 3.45
C PRO A 33 20.57 3.54 4.50
N GLY A 34 21.82 3.74 4.06
CA GLY A 34 22.91 4.14 4.94
C GLY A 34 22.66 5.47 5.66
N SER A 35 22.05 6.43 4.96
CA SER A 35 21.61 7.71 5.50
C SER A 35 20.63 7.57 6.68
N VAL A 36 19.70 6.63 6.60
CA VAL A 36 18.76 6.31 7.68
C VAL A 36 19.47 5.71 8.89
N LYS A 37 20.37 4.73 8.67
CA LYS A 37 21.11 4.10 9.77
C LYS A 37 21.91 5.11 10.56
N GLN A 38 22.58 6.03 9.87
CA GLN A 38 23.33 7.12 10.50
C GLN A 38 22.40 8.07 11.28
N ALA A 39 21.29 8.48 10.67
CA ALA A 39 20.32 9.37 11.32
C ALA A 39 19.74 8.74 12.60
N ILE A 40 19.43 7.43 12.58
CA ILE A 40 18.93 6.71 13.76
C ILE A 40 19.96 6.69 14.89
N VAL A 41 21.23 6.38 14.58
CA VAL A 41 22.31 6.36 15.58
C VAL A 41 22.46 7.74 16.24
N GLN A 42 22.49 8.81 15.45
CA GLN A 42 22.57 10.17 15.98
C GLN A 42 21.33 10.56 16.80
N ALA A 43 20.13 10.20 16.32
CA ALA A 43 18.88 10.51 17.02
C ALA A 43 18.72 9.74 18.34
N ALA A 44 19.36 8.58 18.49
CA ALA A 44 19.31 7.80 19.72
C ALA A 44 19.85 8.55 20.95
N GLU A 45 20.80 9.48 20.76
CA GLU A 45 21.33 10.32 21.84
C GLU A 45 20.30 11.30 22.42
N HIS A 46 19.20 11.54 21.69
CA HIS A 46 18.14 12.47 22.08
C HIS A 46 16.86 11.82 22.59
N LEU A 47 16.86 10.49 22.80
CA LEU A 47 15.67 9.73 23.22
C LEU A 47 15.16 10.06 24.63
N SER A 48 15.96 10.75 25.46
CA SER A 48 15.55 11.25 26.77
C SER A 48 14.55 12.41 26.71
N HIS A 49 14.31 12.97 25.50
CA HIS A 49 13.38 14.06 25.28
C HIS A 49 12.17 13.58 24.46
N TYR A 50 11.00 14.18 24.75
CA TYR A 50 9.84 13.98 23.87
C TYR A 50 10.12 14.49 22.45
N PRO A 51 9.57 13.83 21.41
CA PRO A 51 9.64 14.37 20.03
C PRO A 51 8.99 15.75 19.91
N ASP A 52 9.31 16.49 18.86
CA ASP A 52 8.60 17.75 18.55
C ASP A 52 7.09 17.45 18.32
N PRO A 53 6.17 17.92 19.19
CA PRO A 53 4.74 17.61 19.07
C PRO A 53 4.12 18.17 17.78
N TYR A 54 4.77 19.12 17.13
CA TYR A 54 4.31 19.73 15.87
C TYR A 54 5.05 19.21 14.64
N GLN A 55 6.03 18.32 14.80
CA GLN A 55 6.87 17.73 13.73
C GLN A 55 7.42 18.80 12.75
N ARG A 56 7.86 19.96 13.26
CA ARG A 56 8.20 21.14 12.46
C ARG A 56 9.29 20.88 11.44
N LYS A 57 10.38 20.18 11.84
CA LYS A 57 11.49 19.81 10.96
C LYS A 57 11.01 18.90 9.84
N LEU A 58 10.28 17.83 10.19
CA LEU A 58 9.75 16.86 9.24
C LEU A 58 8.76 17.50 8.26
N ARG A 59 7.81 18.29 8.77
CA ARG A 59 6.82 18.97 7.92
C ARG A 59 7.46 19.93 6.93
N ARG A 60 8.51 20.66 7.32
CA ARG A 60 9.28 21.53 6.41
C ARG A 60 9.97 20.72 5.31
N ALA A 61 10.64 19.61 5.66
CA ALA A 61 11.30 18.75 4.69
C ALA A 61 10.31 18.12 3.69
N LEU A 62 9.14 17.66 4.16
CA LEU A 62 8.08 17.16 3.30
C LEU A 62 7.48 18.27 2.42
N ALA A 63 7.27 19.46 2.98
CA ALA A 63 6.75 20.63 2.26
C ALA A 63 7.68 21.04 1.11
N GLU A 64 8.98 21.06 1.34
CA GLU A 64 9.98 21.31 0.31
C GLU A 64 9.96 20.24 -0.78
N THR A 65 9.91 18.94 -0.38
CA THR A 65 9.86 17.82 -1.31
C THR A 65 8.65 17.89 -2.22
N HIS A 66 7.47 18.17 -1.66
CA HIS A 66 6.20 18.19 -2.39
C HIS A 66 5.80 19.57 -2.92
N ARG A 67 6.56 20.63 -2.62
CA ARG A 67 6.27 22.02 -3.00
C ARG A 67 4.88 22.47 -2.53
N VAL A 68 4.59 22.21 -1.26
CA VAL A 68 3.36 22.61 -0.56
C VAL A 68 3.72 23.37 0.72
N LEU A 69 2.73 23.90 1.44
CA LEU A 69 2.98 24.58 2.71
C LEU A 69 3.10 23.55 3.86
N PRO A 70 3.97 23.78 4.87
CA PRO A 70 4.04 22.92 6.04
C PRO A 70 2.70 22.78 6.78
N GLU A 71 1.83 23.78 6.72
CA GLU A 71 0.48 23.81 7.31
C GLU A 71 -0.49 22.86 6.61
N GLN A 72 -0.21 22.49 5.36
CA GLN A 72 -0.99 21.52 4.57
C GLN A 72 -0.63 20.06 4.88
N ILE A 73 0.28 19.80 5.84
CA ILE A 73 0.81 18.47 6.14
C ILE A 73 0.49 18.05 7.57
N VAL A 74 0.01 16.83 7.72
CA VAL A 74 -0.10 16.11 8.99
C VAL A 74 0.74 14.84 8.95
N CYS A 75 1.54 14.58 10.01
CA CYS A 75 2.37 13.38 10.14
C CYS A 75 1.79 12.42 11.19
N GLY A 76 2.06 11.13 11.03
CA GLY A 76 1.53 10.11 11.93
C GLY A 76 2.31 8.79 11.93
N ASN A 77 1.88 7.87 12.78
CA ASN A 77 2.47 6.56 13.01
C ASN A 77 2.17 5.57 11.87
N GLY A 78 2.62 5.89 10.65
CA GLY A 78 2.31 5.19 9.41
C GLY A 78 1.11 5.77 8.68
N GLY A 79 0.91 5.34 7.41
CA GLY A 79 -0.24 5.77 6.60
C GLY A 79 -1.59 5.38 7.23
N ALA A 80 -1.66 4.21 7.87
CA ALA A 80 -2.87 3.75 8.55
C ALA A 80 -3.31 4.72 9.65
N ASP A 81 -2.40 5.24 10.49
CA ASP A 81 -2.74 6.24 11.51
C ASP A 81 -3.38 7.51 10.88
N ILE A 82 -2.86 7.95 9.73
CA ILE A 82 -3.45 9.10 9.01
C ILE A 82 -4.87 8.77 8.52
N ILE A 83 -5.08 7.56 7.97
CA ILE A 83 -6.39 7.11 7.48
C ILE A 83 -7.40 7.08 8.62
N PHE A 84 -7.10 6.36 9.71
CA PHE A 84 -7.98 6.24 10.87
C PHE A 84 -8.28 7.61 11.49
N ARG A 85 -7.25 8.43 11.69
CA ARG A 85 -7.39 9.77 12.27
C ARG A 85 -8.24 10.70 11.42
N THR A 86 -8.06 10.65 10.11
CA THR A 86 -8.85 11.43 9.16
C THR A 86 -10.32 11.05 9.21
N LEU A 87 -10.64 9.77 9.12
CA LEU A 87 -12.01 9.30 9.09
C LEU A 87 -12.70 9.48 10.45
N ARG A 88 -11.98 9.28 11.55
CA ARG A 88 -12.47 9.59 12.90
C ARG A 88 -12.76 11.09 13.11
N CYS A 89 -11.95 11.97 12.53
CA CYS A 89 -12.14 13.41 12.55
C CYS A 89 -13.37 13.83 11.74
N LEU A 90 -13.53 13.28 10.54
CA LEU A 90 -14.57 13.68 9.59
C LEU A 90 -15.92 13.05 9.89
N ARG A 91 -15.94 11.80 10.40
CA ARG A 91 -17.14 11.01 10.67
C ARG A 91 -18.14 11.00 9.50
N PRO A 92 -17.73 10.54 8.32
CA PRO A 92 -18.63 10.47 7.20
C PRO A 92 -19.82 9.55 7.51
N HIS A 93 -21.00 9.86 6.95
CA HIS A 93 -22.19 9.03 7.15
C HIS A 93 -22.25 7.86 6.18
N ARG A 94 -21.83 8.09 4.92
CA ARG A 94 -21.93 7.09 3.86
C ARG A 94 -20.76 7.21 2.89
N ALA A 95 -19.93 6.18 2.84
CA ALA A 95 -18.77 6.15 1.96
C ALA A 95 -18.95 5.16 0.79
N LEU A 96 -18.49 5.54 -0.40
CA LEU A 96 -18.24 4.62 -1.51
C LEU A 96 -16.81 4.09 -1.40
N LEU A 97 -16.67 2.76 -1.45
CA LEU A 97 -15.38 2.07 -1.36
C LEU A 97 -15.23 1.08 -2.52
N PRO A 98 -14.46 1.40 -3.57
CA PRO A 98 -14.10 0.43 -4.60
C PRO A 98 -13.30 -0.73 -4.00
N VAL A 99 -13.71 -1.96 -4.30
CA VAL A 99 -13.07 -3.19 -3.83
C VAL A 99 -12.76 -4.11 -5.01
N PRO A 100 -11.66 -4.91 -4.98
CA PRO A 100 -10.80 -5.18 -3.84
C PRO A 100 -9.87 -4.00 -3.51
N CYS A 101 -9.66 -3.73 -2.21
CA CYS A 101 -8.77 -2.70 -1.72
C CYS A 101 -8.21 -3.05 -0.33
N PHE A 102 -7.31 -2.25 0.19
CA PHE A 102 -6.71 -2.46 1.52
C PHE A 102 -7.77 -2.42 2.63
N SER A 103 -7.77 -3.43 3.50
CA SER A 103 -8.79 -3.67 4.54
C SER A 103 -8.99 -2.51 5.51
N GLU A 104 -7.91 -1.81 5.84
CA GLU A 104 -7.92 -0.72 6.82
C GLU A 104 -8.85 0.44 6.44
N TYR A 105 -9.18 0.60 5.15
CA TYR A 105 -10.13 1.65 4.76
C TYR A 105 -11.53 1.35 5.29
N GLU A 106 -11.99 0.12 5.14
CA GLU A 106 -13.31 -0.29 5.63
C GLU A 106 -13.33 -0.32 7.16
N GLU A 107 -12.27 -0.79 7.80
CA GLU A 107 -12.15 -0.81 9.25
C GLU A 107 -12.21 0.61 9.81
N ALA A 108 -11.45 1.56 9.25
CA ALA A 108 -11.43 2.94 9.69
C ALA A 108 -12.77 3.68 9.45
N LEU A 109 -13.45 3.39 8.34
CA LEU A 109 -14.79 3.91 8.04
C LEU A 109 -15.80 3.36 9.05
N THR A 110 -15.75 2.05 9.31
CA THR A 110 -16.66 1.38 10.26
C THR A 110 -16.46 1.89 11.68
N GLU A 111 -15.21 2.04 12.13
CA GLU A 111 -14.86 2.61 13.45
C GLU A 111 -15.36 4.07 13.56
N ALA A 112 -15.35 4.83 12.48
CA ALA A 112 -15.89 6.17 12.43
C ALA A 112 -17.45 6.23 12.44
N GLY A 113 -18.13 5.08 12.43
CA GLY A 113 -19.59 4.96 12.37
C GLY A 113 -20.17 5.14 10.96
N CYS A 114 -19.36 5.03 9.93
CA CYS A 114 -19.77 5.23 8.54
C CYS A 114 -20.45 3.99 7.96
N ARG A 115 -21.51 4.20 7.18
CA ARG A 115 -22.09 3.15 6.33
C ARG A 115 -21.23 2.97 5.09
N VAL A 116 -20.50 1.86 4.97
CA VAL A 116 -19.65 1.54 3.83
C VAL A 116 -20.48 0.90 2.72
N ILE A 117 -20.38 1.43 1.51
CA ILE A 117 -20.95 0.86 0.30
C ILE A 117 -19.80 0.36 -0.57
N ARG A 118 -19.63 -0.95 -0.60
CA ARG A 118 -18.62 -1.60 -1.43
C ARG A 118 -19.02 -1.53 -2.89
N TRP A 119 -18.10 -1.03 -3.73
CA TRP A 119 -18.24 -1.02 -5.18
C TRP A 119 -17.32 -2.10 -5.76
N TYR A 120 -17.91 -3.22 -6.14
CA TYR A 120 -17.14 -4.37 -6.64
C TYR A 120 -16.63 -4.09 -8.05
N LEU A 121 -15.30 -4.02 -8.20
CA LEU A 121 -14.64 -3.85 -9.49
C LEU A 121 -14.61 -5.21 -10.21
N PRO A 122 -15.14 -5.29 -11.45
CA PRO A 122 -14.98 -6.50 -12.25
C PRO A 122 -13.53 -6.66 -12.71
N GLU A 123 -13.12 -7.88 -13.06
CA GLU A 123 -11.84 -8.07 -13.77
C GLU A 123 -11.78 -7.15 -15.00
N PRO A 124 -10.68 -6.45 -15.22
CA PRO A 124 -9.35 -6.56 -14.60
C PRO A 124 -9.14 -5.70 -13.33
N PHE A 125 -10.16 -5.43 -12.54
CA PHE A 125 -10.13 -4.72 -11.25
C PHE A 125 -9.65 -3.26 -11.37
N GLN A 126 -10.04 -2.59 -12.44
CA GLN A 126 -9.71 -1.20 -12.71
C GLN A 126 -10.91 -0.29 -12.43
N ILE A 127 -10.63 0.90 -11.94
CA ILE A 127 -11.64 1.96 -11.83
C ILE A 127 -11.96 2.48 -13.24
N THR A 128 -13.25 2.53 -13.56
CA THR A 128 -13.77 2.98 -14.85
C THR A 128 -14.75 4.15 -14.67
N ARG A 129 -15.23 4.72 -15.76
CA ARG A 129 -16.22 5.81 -15.73
C ARG A 129 -17.52 5.46 -15.00
N SER A 130 -17.84 4.18 -14.82
CA SER A 130 -18.99 3.74 -14.04
C SER A 130 -18.94 4.21 -12.57
N VAL A 131 -17.74 4.48 -12.02
CA VAL A 131 -17.59 5.10 -10.69
C VAL A 131 -18.18 6.53 -10.69
N CYS A 132 -17.95 7.32 -11.73
CA CYS A 132 -18.54 8.67 -11.83
C CYS A 132 -20.06 8.58 -11.83
N GLU A 133 -20.65 7.68 -12.59
CA GLU A 133 -22.11 7.45 -12.61
C GLU A 133 -22.63 7.03 -11.24
N ALA A 134 -21.90 6.17 -10.52
CA ALA A 134 -22.26 5.79 -9.16
C ALA A 134 -22.21 6.98 -8.19
N LEU A 135 -21.20 7.85 -8.33
CA LEU A 135 -21.09 9.07 -7.52
C LEU A 135 -22.21 10.06 -7.83
N GLU A 136 -22.58 10.23 -9.10
CA GLU A 136 -23.64 11.13 -9.54
C GLU A 136 -25.02 10.69 -9.03
N ASN A 137 -25.31 9.40 -9.10
CA ASN A 137 -26.60 8.83 -8.74
C ASN A 137 -26.72 8.45 -7.26
N GLY A 138 -25.61 8.38 -6.53
CA GLY A 138 -25.58 8.00 -5.12
C GLY A 138 -25.57 9.19 -4.17
N CYS A 139 -25.92 8.92 -2.91
CA CYS A 139 -25.81 9.87 -1.81
C CYS A 139 -24.62 9.45 -0.93
N TYR A 140 -23.42 9.87 -1.28
CA TYR A 140 -22.20 9.62 -0.53
C TYR A 140 -21.62 10.95 -0.08
N ASP A 141 -20.97 10.95 1.09
CA ASP A 141 -20.22 12.09 1.62
C ASP A 141 -18.72 11.81 1.73
N CYS A 142 -18.31 10.56 1.44
CA CYS A 142 -16.92 10.14 1.40
C CYS A 142 -16.66 9.16 0.26
N LEU A 143 -15.50 9.30 -0.38
CA LEU A 143 -14.94 8.37 -1.35
C LEU A 143 -13.52 8.01 -0.90
N VAL A 144 -13.18 6.72 -0.84
CA VAL A 144 -11.81 6.27 -0.56
C VAL A 144 -11.24 5.60 -1.80
N LEU A 145 -10.08 6.07 -2.25
CA LEU A 145 -9.37 5.56 -3.42
C LEU A 145 -7.92 5.22 -3.05
N CYS A 146 -7.37 4.22 -3.72
CA CYS A 146 -5.96 3.84 -3.62
C CYS A 146 -5.33 3.85 -5.01
N ASN A 147 -4.24 4.59 -5.18
CA ASN A 147 -3.60 4.80 -6.48
C ASN A 147 -2.07 4.87 -6.38
N PRO A 148 -1.32 3.84 -6.76
CA PRO A 148 -1.74 2.52 -7.25
C PRO A 148 -2.50 1.71 -6.21
N ASN A 149 -3.49 0.91 -6.68
CA ASN A 149 -4.35 0.13 -5.79
C ASN A 149 -3.62 -1.07 -5.17
N ASN A 150 -3.90 -1.36 -3.92
CA ASN A 150 -3.51 -2.59 -3.24
C ASN A 150 -4.78 -3.45 -3.02
N PRO A 151 -4.88 -4.69 -3.60
CA PRO A 151 -3.78 -5.56 -4.00
C PRO A 151 -3.45 -5.58 -5.50
N THR A 152 -4.17 -4.88 -6.35
CA THR A 152 -4.13 -5.09 -7.81
C THR A 152 -2.94 -4.43 -8.52
N GLY A 153 -2.34 -3.37 -7.94
CA GLY A 153 -1.29 -2.58 -8.57
C GLY A 153 -1.76 -1.65 -9.69
N SER A 154 -3.07 -1.64 -9.97
CA SER A 154 -3.66 -0.79 -11.02
C SER A 154 -3.64 0.70 -10.64
N VAL A 155 -3.57 1.55 -11.65
CA VAL A 155 -3.69 3.01 -11.51
C VAL A 155 -4.98 3.51 -12.15
N ILE A 156 -5.42 4.67 -11.70
CA ILE A 156 -6.56 5.39 -12.28
C ILE A 156 -6.01 6.28 -13.38
N GLU A 157 -6.62 6.20 -14.57
CA GLU A 157 -6.26 7.06 -15.71
C GLU A 157 -6.40 8.54 -15.34
N PRO A 158 -5.43 9.42 -15.71
CA PRO A 158 -5.39 10.81 -15.25
C PRO A 158 -6.67 11.61 -15.54
N GLU A 159 -7.26 11.45 -16.74
CA GLU A 159 -8.48 12.16 -17.12
C GLU A 159 -9.70 11.64 -16.35
N LEU A 160 -9.74 10.33 -16.05
CA LEU A 160 -10.79 9.75 -15.24
C LEU A 160 -10.65 10.22 -13.78
N LEU A 161 -9.43 10.25 -13.25
CA LEU A 161 -9.15 10.76 -11.90
C LEU A 161 -9.60 12.20 -11.74
N GLU A 162 -9.33 13.07 -12.73
CA GLU A 162 -9.80 14.45 -12.73
C GLU A 162 -11.34 14.50 -12.70
N SER A 163 -12.00 13.71 -13.55
CA SER A 163 -13.47 13.63 -13.60
C SER A 163 -14.07 13.17 -12.26
N ILE A 164 -13.44 12.20 -11.59
CA ILE A 164 -13.86 11.73 -10.26
C ILE A 164 -13.74 12.85 -9.22
N LEU A 165 -12.60 13.56 -9.21
CA LEU A 165 -12.35 14.65 -8.25
C LEU A 165 -13.32 15.82 -8.46
N GLU A 166 -13.60 16.19 -9.71
CA GLU A 166 -14.59 17.24 -10.04
C GLU A 166 -16.00 16.84 -9.59
N THR A 167 -16.42 15.59 -9.87
CA THR A 167 -17.71 15.06 -9.42
C THR A 167 -17.82 15.09 -7.89
N ALA A 168 -16.77 14.62 -7.20
CA ALA A 168 -16.73 14.63 -5.74
C ALA A 168 -16.79 16.05 -5.16
N LYS A 169 -16.12 17.03 -5.80
CA LYS A 169 -16.14 18.44 -5.40
C LYS A 169 -17.53 19.05 -5.57
N GLN A 170 -18.18 18.82 -6.71
CA GLN A 170 -19.54 19.30 -6.98
C GLN A 170 -20.57 18.74 -5.99
N LYS A 171 -20.39 17.49 -5.57
CA LYS A 171 -21.22 16.80 -4.57
C LYS A 171 -20.82 17.10 -3.12
N GLN A 172 -19.84 17.95 -2.88
CA GLN A 172 -19.28 18.26 -1.56
C GLN A 172 -18.79 17.00 -0.80
N MET A 173 -18.35 15.99 -1.54
CA MET A 173 -17.88 14.72 -1.02
C MET A 173 -16.40 14.83 -0.66
N PHE A 174 -16.02 14.29 0.50
CA PHE A 174 -14.61 14.17 0.86
C PHE A 174 -13.95 12.99 0.11
N VAL A 175 -12.73 13.22 -0.39
CA VAL A 175 -11.94 12.17 -1.04
C VAL A 175 -10.68 11.89 -0.22
N LEU A 176 -10.56 10.63 0.25
CA LEU A 176 -9.30 10.12 0.80
C LEU A 176 -8.60 9.34 -0.31
N MET A 177 -7.45 9.84 -0.74
CA MET A 177 -6.60 9.23 -1.75
C MET A 177 -5.37 8.62 -1.10
N ASP A 178 -5.24 7.30 -1.12
CA ASP A 178 -4.04 6.62 -0.66
C ASP A 178 -3.04 6.46 -1.82
N GLU A 179 -1.95 7.20 -1.76
CA GLU A 179 -0.82 7.14 -2.69
C GLU A 179 0.43 6.52 -2.02
N CYS A 180 0.27 5.60 -1.06
CA CYS A 180 1.41 4.97 -0.38
C CYS A 180 2.33 4.15 -1.30
N PHE A 181 1.89 3.83 -2.51
CA PHE A 181 2.67 3.14 -3.53
C PHE A 181 3.02 4.01 -4.74
N TYR A 182 2.68 5.30 -4.71
CA TYR A 182 2.84 6.20 -5.86
C TYR A 182 4.31 6.42 -6.26
N ASP A 183 5.22 6.49 -5.28
CA ASP A 183 6.65 6.75 -5.50
C ASP A 183 7.44 5.52 -5.96
N MET A 184 6.77 4.40 -6.24
CA MET A 184 7.45 3.12 -6.46
C MET A 184 7.94 2.96 -7.90
N THR A 185 7.35 3.66 -8.86
CA THR A 185 7.65 3.46 -10.28
C THR A 185 8.00 4.75 -10.99
N GLU A 186 8.73 4.63 -12.11
CA GLU A 186 9.03 5.77 -12.98
C GLU A 186 7.85 6.17 -13.86
N ASP A 187 6.93 5.23 -14.10
CA ASP A 187 5.75 5.42 -14.94
C ASP A 187 4.79 6.47 -14.37
N LEU A 188 4.90 6.76 -13.05
CA LEU A 188 4.07 7.72 -12.38
C LEU A 188 4.86 9.00 -12.09
N GLU A 189 4.69 9.98 -12.96
CA GLU A 189 5.30 11.29 -12.79
C GLU A 189 4.69 12.01 -11.58
N GLU A 190 5.53 12.61 -10.74
CA GLU A 190 5.10 13.37 -9.55
C GLU A 190 4.10 14.48 -9.90
N GLN A 191 4.17 15.03 -11.12
CA GLN A 191 3.22 16.03 -11.61
C GLN A 191 1.78 15.51 -11.73
N ASN A 192 1.59 14.20 -11.89
CA ASN A 192 0.28 13.55 -12.00
C ASN A 192 -0.26 13.09 -10.63
N SER A 193 0.53 13.21 -9.57
CA SER A 193 0.08 12.92 -8.22
C SER A 193 -1.06 13.84 -7.79
N CYS A 194 -2.00 13.30 -7.04
CA CYS A 194 -3.07 14.06 -6.40
C CYS A 194 -2.57 15.17 -5.47
N ILE A 195 -1.33 15.09 -4.99
CA ILE A 195 -0.71 16.19 -4.21
C ILE A 195 -0.67 17.50 -5.02
N ARG A 196 -0.52 17.43 -6.35
CA ARG A 196 -0.53 18.62 -7.23
C ARG A 196 -1.91 19.24 -7.41
N LYS A 197 -2.94 18.54 -6.95
CA LYS A 197 -4.35 18.92 -7.13
C LYS A 197 -5.00 19.46 -5.85
N ILE A 198 -4.33 19.41 -4.70
CA ILE A 198 -4.92 19.74 -3.39
C ILE A 198 -5.46 21.17 -3.28
N ASP A 199 -4.83 22.13 -3.98
CA ASP A 199 -5.28 23.54 -3.95
C ASP A 199 -6.57 23.74 -4.76
N ALA A 200 -6.75 22.97 -5.85
CA ALA A 200 -7.98 22.95 -6.64
C ALA A 200 -9.10 22.15 -5.98
N PHE A 201 -8.73 21.16 -5.16
CA PHE A 201 -9.66 20.23 -4.50
C PHE A 201 -9.46 20.24 -2.98
N PRO A 202 -9.97 21.24 -2.24
CA PRO A 202 -9.79 21.32 -0.78
C PRO A 202 -10.52 20.20 -0.01
N ASN A 203 -11.39 19.44 -0.67
CA ASN A 203 -12.04 18.23 -0.18
C ASN A 203 -11.20 16.95 -0.38
N LEU A 204 -9.98 17.07 -0.88
CA LEU A 204 -9.05 15.96 -1.12
C LEU A 204 -7.98 15.93 -0.03
N LEU A 205 -7.75 14.72 0.55
CA LEU A 205 -6.57 14.43 1.37
C LEU A 205 -5.80 13.29 0.74
N VAL A 206 -4.51 13.49 0.51
CA VAL A 206 -3.60 12.49 -0.05
C VAL A 206 -2.75 11.89 1.06
N VAL A 207 -2.76 10.56 1.20
CA VAL A 207 -1.95 9.83 2.18
C VAL A 207 -0.71 9.27 1.50
N ARG A 208 0.44 9.40 2.13
CA ARG A 208 1.74 8.85 1.70
C ARG A 208 2.43 8.11 2.83
N SER A 209 3.33 7.19 2.49
CA SER A 209 4.11 6.41 3.45
C SER A 209 5.56 6.28 2.99
N LEU A 210 6.50 6.48 3.91
CA LEU A 210 7.93 6.28 3.66
C LEU A 210 8.41 4.86 4.02
N THR A 211 7.53 4.02 4.57
CA THR A 211 7.92 2.73 5.15
C THR A 211 8.31 1.68 4.11
N LYS A 212 7.70 1.71 2.92
CA LYS A 212 7.85 0.66 1.91
C LYS A 212 9.11 0.84 1.06
N ARG A 213 9.22 2.00 0.41
CA ARG A 213 10.34 2.32 -0.48
C ARG A 213 11.69 2.29 0.23
N TYR A 214 11.74 2.76 1.47
CA TYR A 214 12.99 2.89 2.24
C TYR A 214 13.23 1.75 3.22
N ALA A 215 12.46 0.66 3.11
CA ALA A 215 12.60 -0.53 3.96
C ALA A 215 12.61 -0.23 5.47
N ILE A 216 11.76 0.69 5.92
CA ILE A 216 11.66 1.12 7.32
C ILE A 216 10.25 0.91 7.92
N PRO A 217 9.58 -0.25 7.70
CA PRO A 217 8.24 -0.47 8.22
C PRO A 217 8.20 -0.42 9.75
N GLY A 218 9.27 -0.83 10.43
CA GLY A 218 9.39 -0.80 11.89
C GLY A 218 9.43 0.60 12.50
N LEU A 219 9.81 1.64 11.74
CA LEU A 219 9.81 3.02 12.23
C LEU A 219 8.43 3.68 12.23
N ARG A 220 7.47 3.13 11.48
CA ARG A 220 6.08 3.57 11.49
C ARG A 220 5.91 5.05 11.13
N LEU A 221 6.10 5.43 9.87
CA LEU A 221 5.94 6.81 9.43
C LEU A 221 5.09 6.95 8.17
N GLY A 222 4.08 7.81 8.25
CA GLY A 222 3.23 8.25 7.15
C GLY A 222 2.81 9.70 7.33
N TYR A 223 2.24 10.28 6.30
CA TYR A 223 1.75 11.65 6.34
C TYR A 223 0.56 11.83 5.39
N GLY A 224 -0.25 12.86 5.70
CA GLY A 224 -1.36 13.30 4.86
C GLY A 224 -1.13 14.73 4.38
N ILE A 225 -1.57 15.04 3.16
CA ILE A 225 -1.49 16.37 2.57
C ILE A 225 -2.87 16.80 2.06
N CYS A 226 -3.31 18.01 2.43
CA CYS A 226 -4.61 18.56 2.03
C CYS A 226 -4.49 20.08 1.85
N GLY A 227 -5.19 20.64 0.85
CA GLY A 227 -5.24 22.09 0.63
C GLY A 227 -5.95 22.87 1.75
N ASP A 228 -6.89 22.23 2.45
CA ASP A 228 -7.61 22.83 3.58
C ASP A 228 -6.80 22.74 4.88
N VAL A 229 -6.10 23.81 5.22
CA VAL A 229 -5.26 23.92 6.44
C VAL A 229 -6.10 23.71 7.72
N ARG A 230 -7.37 24.12 7.76
CA ARG A 230 -8.23 23.94 8.94
C ARG A 230 -8.53 22.46 9.16
N ARG A 231 -8.74 21.72 8.08
CA ARG A 231 -8.92 20.26 8.12
C ARG A 231 -7.67 19.55 8.62
N ILE A 232 -6.49 19.95 8.12
CA ILE A 232 -5.21 19.42 8.62
C ILE A 232 -5.06 19.65 10.12
N GLU A 233 -5.41 20.82 10.62
CA GLU A 233 -5.36 21.13 12.05
C GLU A 233 -6.32 20.25 12.86
N HIS A 234 -7.56 20.04 12.38
CA HIS A 234 -8.53 19.14 13.04
C HIS A 234 -8.00 17.70 13.06
N ILE A 235 -7.47 17.18 11.95
CA ILE A 235 -6.90 15.84 11.91
C ILE A 235 -5.72 15.73 12.87
N ARG A 236 -4.86 16.75 12.93
CA ARG A 236 -3.71 16.79 13.84
C ARG A 236 -4.12 16.72 15.30
N THR A 237 -5.20 17.39 15.69
CA THR A 237 -5.69 17.46 17.08
C THR A 237 -6.59 16.28 17.47
N THR A 238 -7.09 15.51 16.50
CA THR A 238 -7.95 14.33 16.75
C THR A 238 -7.15 13.11 17.23
N GLY A 239 -5.85 13.05 16.95
CA GLY A 239 -4.99 11.93 17.33
C GLY A 239 -4.38 12.07 18.74
N GLN A 240 -3.53 11.10 19.07
CA GLN A 240 -2.71 11.17 20.29
C GLN A 240 -1.60 12.22 20.15
N PRO A 241 -1.12 12.81 21.29
CA PRO A 241 0.10 13.62 21.30
C PRO A 241 1.30 12.79 20.84
N TRP A 242 2.29 13.47 20.23
CA TRP A 242 3.54 12.86 19.76
C TRP A 242 3.36 11.64 18.85
N PRO A 243 2.59 11.74 17.74
CA PRO A 243 2.26 10.59 16.90
C PRO A 243 3.46 10.06 16.10
N VAL A 244 4.55 10.82 16.01
CA VAL A 244 5.78 10.45 15.31
C VAL A 244 6.92 10.42 16.32
N ASN A 245 7.59 9.27 16.42
CA ASN A 245 8.76 9.12 17.28
C ASN A 245 10.00 9.81 16.70
N THR A 246 10.99 10.11 17.55
CA THR A 246 12.20 10.84 17.18
C THR A 246 12.98 10.15 16.06
N LEU A 247 13.15 8.81 16.15
CA LEU A 247 13.92 8.05 15.16
C LEU A 247 13.25 8.09 13.78
N ALA A 248 11.92 7.96 13.74
CA ALA A 248 11.16 8.05 12.50
C ALA A 248 11.25 9.43 11.84
N ALA A 249 11.18 10.50 12.64
CA ALA A 249 11.27 11.86 12.12
C ALA A 249 12.65 12.16 11.51
N GLU A 250 13.72 11.78 12.19
CA GLU A 250 15.09 11.98 11.71
C GLU A 250 15.41 11.08 10.50
N ALA A 251 14.98 9.81 10.52
CA ALA A 251 15.09 8.90 9.39
C ALA A 251 14.40 9.45 8.13
N ALA A 252 13.18 10.01 8.29
CA ALA A 252 12.45 10.64 7.19
C ALA A 252 13.21 11.82 6.59
N CYS A 253 13.70 12.72 7.42
CA CYS A 253 14.50 13.87 6.94
C CYS A 253 15.75 13.41 6.16
N ALA A 254 16.36 12.31 6.56
CA ALA A 254 17.51 11.73 5.86
C ALA A 254 17.14 11.16 4.49
N VAL A 255 16.05 10.36 4.38
CA VAL A 255 15.68 9.70 3.11
C VAL A 255 15.09 10.64 2.07
N LEU A 256 14.44 11.73 2.48
CA LEU A 256 13.91 12.73 1.55
C LEU A 256 15.03 13.39 0.73
N ASN A 257 16.23 13.44 1.27
CA ASN A 257 17.43 13.98 0.63
C ASN A 257 18.31 12.90 -0.05
N ASP A 258 18.03 11.60 0.15
CA ASP A 258 18.82 10.50 -0.40
C ASP A 258 18.40 10.19 -1.85
N LYS A 259 18.79 11.05 -2.77
CA LYS A 259 18.48 10.90 -4.20
C LYS A 259 19.13 9.65 -4.81
N ALA A 260 20.30 9.25 -4.30
CA ALA A 260 20.99 8.07 -4.78
C ALA A 260 20.19 6.79 -4.52
N TYR A 261 19.67 6.60 -3.29
CA TYR A 261 18.81 5.47 -2.97
C TYR A 261 17.50 5.49 -3.78
N GLN A 262 16.91 6.69 -3.95
CA GLN A 262 15.69 6.84 -4.74
C GLN A 262 15.88 6.40 -6.19
N MET A 263 17.00 6.74 -6.82
CA MET A 263 17.37 6.31 -8.16
C MET A 263 17.61 4.81 -8.21
N GLN A 264 18.47 4.29 -7.31
CA GLN A 264 18.76 2.86 -7.23
C GLN A 264 17.50 2.00 -7.09
N PHE A 265 16.54 2.43 -6.27
CA PHE A 265 15.28 1.71 -6.10
C PHE A 265 14.43 1.70 -7.39
N ARG A 266 14.36 2.83 -8.10
CA ARG A 266 13.61 2.90 -9.37
C ARG A 266 14.24 2.01 -10.44
N GLU A 267 15.55 2.11 -10.65
CA GLU A 267 16.29 1.28 -11.60
C GLU A 267 16.11 -0.22 -11.30
N PHE A 268 16.23 -0.59 -10.02
CA PHE A 268 15.96 -1.95 -9.56
C PHE A 268 14.54 -2.41 -9.95
N LEU A 269 13.52 -1.63 -9.62
CA LEU A 269 12.13 -2.03 -9.81
C LEU A 269 11.76 -2.09 -11.31
N GLN A 270 12.31 -1.19 -12.12
CA GLN A 270 12.13 -1.13 -13.57
C GLN A 270 12.58 -2.42 -14.28
N GLN A 271 13.60 -3.08 -13.74
CA GLN A 271 14.10 -4.37 -14.24
C GLN A 271 13.41 -5.56 -13.59
N ALA A 272 13.38 -5.59 -12.26
CA ALA A 272 12.96 -6.77 -11.50
C ALA A 272 11.45 -7.06 -11.62
N ARG A 273 10.59 -6.04 -11.74
CA ARG A 273 9.14 -6.23 -11.85
C ARG A 273 8.74 -6.93 -13.16
N PRO A 274 9.16 -6.46 -14.35
CA PRO A 274 8.84 -7.16 -15.61
C PRO A 274 9.44 -8.57 -15.65
N ASP A 275 10.61 -8.80 -15.07
CA ASP A 275 11.23 -10.12 -15.03
C ASP A 275 10.39 -11.11 -14.21
N LEU A 276 9.96 -10.71 -13.02
CA LEU A 276 9.08 -11.53 -12.19
C LEU A 276 7.72 -11.76 -12.88
N GLN A 277 7.14 -10.74 -13.51
CA GLN A 277 5.88 -10.85 -14.25
C GLN A 277 5.98 -11.88 -15.38
N ARG A 278 7.07 -11.84 -16.16
CA ARG A 278 7.33 -12.85 -17.22
C ARG A 278 7.47 -14.24 -16.64
N GLY A 279 8.20 -14.39 -15.53
CA GLY A 279 8.37 -15.68 -14.88
C GLY A 279 7.05 -16.28 -14.38
N LEU A 280 6.19 -15.49 -13.75
CA LEU A 280 4.87 -15.93 -13.33
C LEU A 280 3.97 -16.30 -14.53
N THR A 281 3.98 -15.49 -15.58
CA THR A 281 3.22 -15.77 -16.83
C THR A 281 3.70 -17.06 -17.49
N GLN A 282 5.00 -17.32 -17.56
CA GLN A 282 5.58 -18.55 -18.10
C GLN A 282 5.20 -19.80 -17.30
N LEU A 283 4.91 -19.65 -16.00
CA LEU A 283 4.37 -20.73 -15.17
C LEU A 283 2.86 -20.96 -15.39
N GLY A 284 2.20 -20.17 -16.24
CA GLY A 284 0.79 -20.30 -16.57
C GLY A 284 -0.15 -19.50 -15.68
N PHE A 285 0.35 -18.65 -14.80
CA PHE A 285 -0.49 -17.78 -13.98
C PHE A 285 -1.02 -16.59 -14.79
N GLN A 286 -2.25 -16.17 -14.50
CA GLN A 286 -2.80 -14.91 -14.99
C GLN A 286 -2.24 -13.79 -14.11
N VAL A 287 -1.46 -12.88 -14.69
CA VAL A 287 -0.82 -11.77 -13.98
C VAL A 287 -1.36 -10.45 -14.52
N TRP A 288 -1.72 -9.53 -13.64
CA TRP A 288 -2.15 -8.18 -14.02
C TRP A 288 -0.98 -7.21 -14.02
N ASP A 289 -1.04 -6.21 -14.88
CA ASP A 289 -0.06 -5.12 -14.91
C ASP A 289 -0.10 -4.34 -13.59
N SER A 290 1.08 -3.96 -13.11
CA SER A 290 1.23 -3.28 -11.83
C SER A 290 2.13 -2.07 -11.94
N HIS A 291 1.72 -0.98 -11.30
CA HIS A 291 2.50 0.25 -11.11
C HIS A 291 3.04 0.38 -9.68
N ALA A 292 3.13 -0.74 -8.95
CA ALA A 292 3.65 -0.82 -7.59
C ALA A 292 4.87 -1.77 -7.51
N ASN A 293 5.42 -1.93 -6.31
CA ASN A 293 6.51 -2.87 -6.05
C ASN A 293 6.02 -4.29 -5.70
N PHE A 294 4.90 -4.69 -6.28
CA PHE A 294 4.32 -6.03 -6.16
C PHE A 294 3.56 -6.40 -7.43
N LEU A 295 3.29 -7.68 -7.61
CA LEU A 295 2.46 -8.22 -8.67
C LEU A 295 1.25 -8.92 -8.07
N PHE A 296 0.10 -8.72 -8.68
CA PHE A 296 -1.15 -9.41 -8.39
C PHE A 296 -1.38 -10.48 -9.47
N PHE A 297 -1.71 -11.70 -9.05
CA PHE A 297 -1.89 -12.80 -9.99
C PHE A 297 -2.93 -13.81 -9.50
N ARG A 298 -3.44 -14.58 -10.43
CA ARG A 298 -4.37 -15.68 -10.18
C ARG A 298 -3.72 -17.03 -10.48
N ALA A 299 -3.76 -17.93 -9.49
CA ALA A 299 -3.36 -19.32 -9.57
C ALA A 299 -4.61 -20.21 -9.53
N LYS A 300 -5.29 -20.35 -10.67
CA LYS A 300 -6.59 -21.01 -10.77
C LYS A 300 -6.55 -22.45 -10.23
N GLY A 301 -7.41 -22.73 -9.25
CA GLY A 301 -7.52 -24.06 -8.62
C GLY A 301 -6.42 -24.38 -7.60
N MET A 302 -5.60 -23.39 -7.20
CA MET A 302 -4.52 -23.56 -6.22
C MET A 302 -4.81 -22.69 -4.97
N SER A 303 -5.81 -23.09 -4.19
CA SER A 303 -6.32 -22.28 -3.06
C SER A 303 -5.41 -22.26 -1.81
N HIS A 304 -4.32 -23.04 -1.81
CA HIS A 304 -3.40 -23.17 -0.67
C HIS A 304 -1.93 -22.91 -1.05
N LEU A 305 -1.70 -22.23 -2.16
CA LEU A 305 -0.37 -21.98 -2.71
C LEU A 305 0.56 -21.24 -1.73
N ASP A 306 0.01 -20.37 -0.90
CA ASP A 306 0.72 -19.69 0.17
C ASP A 306 1.21 -20.65 1.26
N LEU A 307 0.44 -21.68 1.60
CA LEU A 307 0.82 -22.72 2.56
C LEU A 307 1.85 -23.68 1.96
N ASP A 308 1.66 -24.12 0.70
CA ASP A 308 2.59 -25.00 0.00
C ASP A 308 3.98 -24.35 -0.12
N LEU A 309 4.04 -23.05 -0.33
CA LEU A 309 5.30 -22.30 -0.43
C LEU A 309 6.06 -22.19 0.90
N GLN A 310 5.40 -22.37 2.04
CA GLN A 310 6.06 -22.38 3.35
C GLN A 310 7.07 -23.52 3.50
N GLU A 311 6.87 -24.65 2.81
CA GLU A 311 7.85 -25.74 2.76
C GLU A 311 9.20 -25.29 2.19
N PHE A 312 9.17 -24.31 1.28
CA PHE A 312 10.37 -23.68 0.67
C PHE A 312 10.87 -22.46 1.45
N GLY A 313 10.24 -22.14 2.60
CA GLY A 313 10.59 -20.94 3.39
C GLY A 313 10.17 -19.63 2.74
N ILE A 314 9.08 -19.64 1.99
CA ILE A 314 8.55 -18.49 1.26
C ILE A 314 7.20 -18.11 1.85
N LEU A 315 7.01 -16.83 2.20
CA LEU A 315 5.72 -16.26 2.57
C LEU A 315 5.13 -15.52 1.38
N LEU A 316 3.92 -15.92 0.99
CA LEU A 316 3.15 -15.29 -0.08
C LEU A 316 1.88 -14.67 0.48
N ARG A 317 1.40 -13.55 -0.07
CA ARG A 317 0.13 -12.94 0.36
C ARG A 317 -1.03 -13.61 -0.36
N HIS A 318 -1.82 -14.37 0.37
CA HIS A 318 -3.12 -14.86 -0.06
C HIS A 318 -4.14 -13.71 -0.04
N CYS A 319 -4.92 -13.55 -1.10
CA CYS A 319 -5.83 -12.42 -1.27
C CYS A 319 -7.32 -12.78 -1.07
N ASP A 320 -7.64 -13.92 -0.50
CA ASP A 320 -9.00 -14.41 -0.21
C ASP A 320 -9.78 -13.51 0.77
N THR A 321 -9.06 -12.79 1.63
CA THR A 321 -9.65 -11.86 2.60
C THR A 321 -10.07 -10.52 2.00
N TYR A 322 -9.70 -10.24 0.74
CA TYR A 322 -10.11 -9.02 0.06
C TYR A 322 -11.52 -9.19 -0.53
N PRO A 323 -12.47 -8.28 -0.20
CA PRO A 323 -13.81 -8.35 -0.77
C PRO A 323 -13.79 -8.38 -2.31
N GLY A 324 -14.51 -9.35 -2.91
CA GLY A 324 -14.55 -9.53 -4.36
C GLY A 324 -13.50 -10.47 -4.93
N LEU A 325 -12.58 -11.00 -4.11
CA LEU A 325 -11.60 -12.02 -4.49
C LEU A 325 -11.95 -13.37 -3.85
N ASN A 326 -11.46 -14.45 -4.48
CA ASN A 326 -11.56 -15.81 -3.94
C ASN A 326 -10.16 -16.36 -3.62
N ALA A 327 -10.08 -17.64 -3.26
CA ALA A 327 -8.85 -18.30 -2.85
C ALA A 327 -7.82 -18.53 -3.99
N ASP A 328 -8.15 -18.18 -5.23
CA ASP A 328 -7.21 -18.31 -6.35
C ASP A 328 -6.24 -17.13 -6.49
N TYR A 329 -6.49 -16.02 -5.76
CA TYR A 329 -5.76 -14.76 -5.97
C TYR A 329 -4.65 -14.55 -4.96
N TYR A 330 -3.51 -14.11 -5.46
CA TYR A 330 -2.28 -13.90 -4.70
C TYR A 330 -1.61 -12.58 -5.06
N ARG A 331 -0.79 -12.08 -4.13
CA ARG A 331 0.06 -10.92 -4.35
C ARG A 331 1.49 -11.24 -3.90
N ALA A 332 2.47 -10.99 -4.77
CA ALA A 332 3.89 -11.17 -4.47
C ALA A 332 4.62 -9.82 -4.55
N ALA A 333 5.38 -9.46 -3.53
CA ALA A 333 6.31 -8.35 -3.59
C ALA A 333 7.40 -8.61 -4.64
N VAL A 334 7.87 -7.56 -5.32
CA VAL A 334 9.04 -7.64 -6.18
C VAL A 334 10.30 -7.57 -5.31
N ARG A 335 11.12 -8.61 -5.39
CA ARG A 335 12.34 -8.74 -4.58
C ARG A 335 13.59 -8.83 -5.47
N LEU A 336 14.76 -9.05 -4.86
CA LEU A 336 16.01 -9.20 -5.61
C LEU A 336 15.91 -10.33 -6.64
N PRO A 337 16.63 -10.27 -7.78
CA PRO A 337 16.51 -11.26 -8.85
C PRO A 337 16.70 -12.70 -8.37
N GLU A 338 17.69 -12.94 -7.47
CA GLU A 338 17.95 -14.25 -6.88
C GLU A 338 16.83 -14.73 -5.94
N GLU A 339 16.13 -13.80 -5.26
CA GLU A 339 15.00 -14.12 -4.42
C GLU A 339 13.75 -14.40 -5.29
N ASN A 340 13.52 -13.61 -6.32
CA ASN A 340 12.46 -13.84 -7.32
C ASN A 340 12.64 -15.19 -8.02
N ALA A 341 13.87 -15.60 -8.35
CA ALA A 341 14.17 -16.91 -8.92
C ALA A 341 13.81 -18.05 -7.96
N LYS A 342 14.02 -17.89 -6.64
CA LYS A 342 13.60 -18.86 -5.64
C LYS A 342 12.08 -18.98 -5.54
N LEU A 343 11.34 -17.86 -5.58
CA LEU A 343 9.88 -17.87 -5.64
C LEU A 343 9.39 -18.66 -6.87
N LEU A 344 9.91 -18.34 -8.06
CA LEU A 344 9.52 -19.02 -9.30
C LEU A 344 9.84 -20.52 -9.27
N SER A 345 10.95 -20.91 -8.67
CA SER A 345 11.32 -22.31 -8.47
C SER A 345 10.35 -23.04 -7.51
N GLY A 346 10.00 -22.42 -6.38
CA GLY A 346 9.02 -22.94 -5.42
C GLY A 346 7.64 -23.13 -6.08
N LEU A 347 7.17 -22.11 -6.79
CA LEU A 347 5.90 -22.16 -7.54
C LEU A 347 5.88 -23.30 -8.57
N LYS A 348 6.99 -23.49 -9.31
CA LYS A 348 7.12 -24.59 -10.27
C LYS A 348 7.04 -25.96 -9.58
N SER A 349 7.63 -26.11 -8.40
CA SER A 349 7.55 -27.34 -7.60
C SER A 349 6.13 -27.63 -7.13
N CYS A 350 5.39 -26.62 -6.64
CA CYS A 350 3.99 -26.75 -6.25
C CYS A 350 3.10 -27.19 -7.44
N LEU A 351 3.31 -26.60 -8.63
CA LEU A 351 2.59 -26.99 -9.87
C LEU A 351 2.86 -28.47 -10.23
N SER A 352 4.09 -28.93 -10.09
CA SER A 352 4.46 -30.32 -10.40
C SER A 352 3.87 -31.32 -9.42
N ALA A 353 3.81 -30.98 -8.14
CA ALA A 353 3.21 -31.80 -7.08
C ALA A 353 1.69 -31.93 -7.25
N GLY A 354 0.99 -30.84 -7.57
CA GLY A 354 -0.45 -30.82 -7.85
C GLY A 354 -0.83 -31.66 -9.07
N ALA A 355 0.02 -31.67 -10.11
CA ALA A 355 -0.18 -32.51 -11.29
C ALA A 355 -0.06 -34.04 -10.99
N CYS A 356 0.79 -34.42 -10.02
CA CYS A 356 0.94 -35.83 -9.59
C CYS A 356 -0.20 -36.31 -8.68
N GLY A 357 -0.76 -35.45 -7.83
CA GLY A 357 -1.88 -35.76 -6.92
C GLY A 357 -3.19 -36.06 -7.65
N GLY A 358 -3.44 -35.37 -8.78
CA GLY A 358 -4.63 -35.62 -9.62
C GLY A 358 -4.62 -36.95 -10.36
N ALA A 359 -3.46 -37.58 -10.60
CA ALA A 359 -3.33 -38.85 -11.29
C ALA A 359 -3.51 -40.07 -10.39
N GLN A 360 -3.41 -39.94 -9.07
CA GLN A 360 -3.58 -41.08 -8.13
C GLN A 360 -5.03 -41.29 -7.68
N CYS A 361 -5.93 -40.31 -7.84
CA CYS A 361 -7.35 -40.47 -7.44
C CYS A 361 -8.23 -41.24 -8.45
N LEU A 362 -7.71 -41.63 -9.62
CA LEU A 362 -8.46 -42.37 -10.65
C LEU A 362 -8.09 -43.88 -10.75
N LYS A 363 -7.34 -44.42 -9.77
CA LYS A 363 -6.99 -45.87 -9.76
C LYS A 363 -7.43 -46.56 -8.48
N GLY A 364 -8.67 -46.44 -8.11
CA GLY A 364 -9.20 -47.12 -6.91
C GLY A 364 -10.70 -47.35 -6.95
N GLU A 365 -11.25 -47.87 -8.08
CA GLU A 365 -12.53 -48.57 -8.12
C GLU A 365 -12.53 -49.48 -9.34
N VAL A 366 -12.18 -50.76 -9.09
CA VAL A 366 -12.63 -51.94 -9.85
C VAL A 366 -12.95 -53.03 -8.84
#